data_5b94889045e44ca65bf8c7e024aa1d5f
#
_entry.id   5b94889045e44ca65bf8c7e024aa1d5f
#
_cell.length_a   1.000
_cell.length_b   1.000
_cell.length_c   1.000
_cell.angle_alpha   90.00
_cell.angle_beta   90.00
_cell.angle_gamma   90.00
#
_symmetry.space_group_name_H-M   'P 1'
#
loop_
_entity.id
_entity.type
_entity.pdbx_description
1 polymer ?
#
loop_
_entity_poly.entity_id
_entity_poly.type
_entity_poly.pdbx_seq_one_letter_code
_entity_poly.pdbx_strand_id
1 'polypeptide(L)'
;MLVNAGMPAEKSMDFWPSARRVLGRLGPDRARVGLVVALTVGSVGCAVVGPRILGRATDLIFAGVIGQQLPSGITQDQAEAALRARGEGGLADLLSGMTVTPGQGIDRGALASTLMFALGLYAVASLLMLAQGLVLAGVVQRATYQLRSDVEDKLHRLPLRYFDTQPRGELLSRVTNDIDNVQQTMQQTFSQMLNALLTLVGVLTMMVLISPLLAVIALVSVPLSVVVTRLVAKRSQPLFVQQWAHTGRLNAHIEESFTGHAVVRVFGRQDEAEEV
;
A
#
# COMPACT_ATOMS: atom_id res chain seq x y z
N MET A 1 -14.88 1.70 16.68
CA MET A 1 -13.91 2.30 15.75
C MET A 1 -14.54 2.50 14.34
N LEU A 2 -15.76 3.08 14.27
CA LEU A 2 -16.55 3.22 13.03
C LEU A 2 -17.17 4.64 12.86
N VAL A 3 -16.65 5.67 13.55
CA VAL A 3 -17.31 6.98 13.61
C VAL A 3 -16.85 7.97 12.52
N ASN A 4 -15.79 7.68 11.75
CA ASN A 4 -15.23 8.64 10.78
C ASN A 4 -15.40 8.30 9.30
N ALA A 5 -16.24 7.34 8.92
CA ALA A 5 -16.38 6.94 7.51
C ALA A 5 -17.24 7.89 6.64
N GLY A 6 -17.79 8.98 7.19
CA GLY A 6 -18.69 9.89 6.48
C GLY A 6 -18.38 11.38 6.54
N MET A 7 -17.37 11.78 7.32
CA MET A 7 -16.96 13.19 7.29
C MET A 7 -16.05 13.43 6.08
N PRO A 8 -16.29 14.48 5.27
CA PRO A 8 -15.34 14.89 4.25
C PRO A 8 -14.00 15.12 4.96
N ALA A 9 -12.94 14.45 4.47
CA ALA A 9 -11.61 14.65 5.01
C ALA A 9 -11.35 16.16 5.06
N GLU A 10 -11.16 16.70 6.25
CA GLU A 10 -10.81 18.11 6.41
C GLU A 10 -9.58 18.37 5.54
N LYS A 11 -9.78 19.13 4.47
CA LYS A 11 -8.68 19.57 3.62
C LYS A 11 -7.76 20.40 4.51
N SER A 12 -6.54 19.89 4.74
CA SER A 12 -5.53 20.69 5.43
C SER A 12 -5.41 22.02 4.70
N MET A 13 -5.65 23.12 5.39
CA MET A 13 -5.70 24.46 4.78
C MET A 13 -4.39 24.83 4.09
N ASP A 14 -3.24 24.29 4.54
CA ASP A 14 -1.90 24.55 4.03
C ASP A 14 -1.02 23.30 4.00
N PHE A 15 -1.39 22.31 3.17
CA PHE A 15 -0.65 21.03 3.09
C PHE A 15 0.82 21.22 2.69
N TRP A 16 1.10 21.91 1.59
CA TRP A 16 2.46 22.06 1.05
C TRP A 16 3.41 22.84 1.97
N PRO A 17 3.03 24.00 2.55
CA PRO A 17 3.86 24.69 3.52
C PRO A 17 4.13 23.86 4.78
N SER A 18 3.13 23.12 5.27
CA SER A 18 3.27 22.27 6.46
C SER A 18 4.17 21.07 6.18
N ALA A 19 3.98 20.38 5.05
CA ALA A 19 4.85 19.28 4.62
C ALA A 19 6.31 19.75 4.45
N ARG A 20 6.54 20.91 3.83
CA ARG A 20 7.88 21.49 3.67
C ARG A 20 8.55 21.84 4.99
N ARG A 21 7.79 22.35 5.96
CA ARG A 21 8.30 22.62 7.32
C ARG A 21 8.71 21.34 8.04
N VAL A 22 7.88 20.29 7.95
CA VAL A 22 8.14 19.00 8.54
C VAL A 22 9.38 18.33 7.89
N LEU A 23 9.45 18.34 6.56
CA LEU A 23 10.63 17.83 5.82
C LEU A 23 11.89 18.65 6.11
N GLY A 24 11.76 19.95 6.31
CA GLY A 24 12.87 20.84 6.69
C GLY A 24 13.50 20.46 8.04
N ARG A 25 12.72 19.90 8.96
CA ARG A 25 13.20 19.40 10.26
C ARG A 25 14.07 18.14 10.17
N LEU A 26 14.00 17.41 9.06
CA LEU A 26 14.88 16.28 8.77
C LEU A 26 16.25 16.73 8.23
N GLY A 27 16.43 18.03 7.95
CA GLY A 27 17.64 18.61 7.38
C GLY A 27 18.94 18.33 8.14
N PRO A 28 18.97 18.36 9.48
CA PRO A 28 20.17 18.04 10.26
C PRO A 28 20.67 16.61 10.12
N ASP A 29 19.76 15.65 9.86
CA ASP A 29 20.06 14.21 9.74
C ASP A 29 20.19 13.72 8.29
N ARG A 30 20.64 14.57 7.36
CA ARG A 30 20.73 14.26 5.90
C ARG A 30 21.44 12.95 5.60
N ALA A 31 22.53 12.62 6.32
CA ALA A 31 23.25 11.38 6.13
C ALA A 31 22.39 10.16 6.47
N ARG A 32 21.59 10.22 7.54
CA ARG A 32 20.68 9.13 7.92
C ARG A 32 19.49 9.03 6.99
N VAL A 33 18.94 10.16 6.54
CA VAL A 33 17.89 10.17 5.51
C VAL A 33 18.43 9.56 4.21
N GLY A 34 19.67 9.88 3.82
CA GLY A 34 20.37 9.25 2.69
C GLY A 34 20.53 7.74 2.87
N LEU A 35 20.88 7.29 4.07
CA LEU A 35 20.95 5.86 4.42
C LEU A 35 19.59 5.17 4.33
N VAL A 36 18.52 5.80 4.83
CA VAL A 36 17.14 5.30 4.69
C VAL A 36 16.79 5.09 3.22
N VAL A 37 17.07 6.09 2.37
CA VAL A 37 16.83 5.99 0.92
C VAL A 37 17.64 4.85 0.31
N ALA A 38 18.93 4.74 0.61
CA ALA A 38 19.80 3.69 0.08
C ALA A 38 19.34 2.29 0.50
N LEU A 39 18.95 2.10 1.77
CA LEU A 39 18.41 0.83 2.29
C LEU A 39 17.07 0.49 1.60
N THR A 40 16.20 1.49 1.37
CA THR A 40 14.94 1.28 0.65
C THR A 40 15.18 0.89 -0.80
N VAL A 41 16.10 1.56 -1.49
CA VAL A 41 16.49 1.22 -2.88
C VAL A 41 17.01 -0.22 -2.94
N GLY A 42 17.89 -0.61 -2.01
CA GLY A 42 18.39 -1.98 -1.92
C GLY A 42 17.30 -3.01 -1.68
N SER A 43 16.41 -2.75 -0.70
CA SER A 43 15.29 -3.63 -0.35
C SER A 43 14.32 -3.79 -1.53
N VAL A 44 13.89 -2.69 -2.13
CA VAL A 44 12.98 -2.70 -3.28
C VAL A 44 13.65 -3.33 -4.50
N GLY A 45 14.94 -3.05 -4.73
CA GLY A 45 15.70 -3.68 -5.81
C GLY A 45 15.71 -5.20 -5.71
N CYS A 46 15.98 -5.74 -4.51
CA CYS A 46 15.89 -7.18 -4.25
C CYS A 46 14.46 -7.70 -4.46
N ALA A 47 13.45 -7.02 -3.93
CA ALA A 47 12.06 -7.44 -4.03
C ALA A 47 11.55 -7.48 -5.47
N VAL A 48 11.90 -6.47 -6.29
CA VAL A 48 11.46 -6.34 -7.68
C VAL A 48 12.12 -7.37 -8.62
N VAL A 49 13.31 -7.88 -8.27
CA VAL A 49 13.98 -8.97 -9.02
C VAL A 49 13.34 -10.34 -8.72
N GLY A 50 12.71 -10.51 -7.55
CA GLY A 50 12.12 -11.76 -7.10
C GLY A 50 11.18 -12.45 -8.11
N PRO A 51 10.18 -11.76 -8.67
CA PRO A 51 9.27 -12.33 -9.67
C PRO A 51 9.96 -12.90 -10.90
N ARG A 52 11.08 -12.30 -11.35
CA ARG A 52 11.86 -12.81 -12.48
C ARG A 52 12.54 -14.15 -12.14
N ILE A 53 13.03 -14.29 -10.91
CA ILE A 53 13.64 -15.55 -10.44
C ILE A 53 12.58 -16.62 -10.29
N LEU A 54 11.40 -16.26 -9.74
CA LEU A 54 10.27 -17.19 -9.65
C LEU A 54 9.74 -17.60 -11.04
N GLY A 55 9.78 -16.69 -12.01
CA GLY A 55 9.48 -17.01 -13.41
C GLY A 55 10.40 -18.11 -13.93
N ARG A 56 11.73 -18.01 -13.69
CA ARG A 56 12.67 -19.08 -14.06
C ARG A 56 12.39 -20.42 -13.36
N ALA A 57 11.96 -20.38 -12.09
CA ALA A 57 11.57 -21.61 -11.40
C ALA A 57 10.32 -22.23 -12.05
N THR A 58 9.37 -21.40 -12.47
CA THR A 58 8.18 -21.82 -13.22
C THR A 58 8.57 -22.44 -14.57
N ASP A 59 9.48 -21.81 -15.31
CA ASP A 59 10.00 -22.32 -16.59
C ASP A 59 10.67 -23.68 -16.41
N LEU A 60 11.45 -23.90 -15.35
CA LEU A 60 12.07 -25.19 -15.03
C LEU A 60 11.03 -26.30 -14.76
N ILE A 61 9.93 -25.94 -14.07
CA ILE A 61 8.85 -26.90 -13.81
C ILE A 61 8.15 -27.26 -15.13
N PHE A 62 7.77 -26.27 -15.93
CA PHE A 62 7.10 -26.51 -17.21
C PHE A 62 8.00 -27.27 -18.17
N ALA A 63 9.28 -26.89 -18.30
CA ALA A 63 10.25 -27.59 -19.11
C ALA A 63 10.39 -29.08 -18.72
N GLY A 64 10.42 -29.38 -17.40
CA GLY A 64 10.48 -30.72 -16.91
C GLY A 64 9.22 -31.56 -17.17
N VAL A 65 8.02 -30.94 -16.99
CA VAL A 65 6.73 -31.60 -17.25
C VAL A 65 6.57 -31.91 -18.74
N ILE A 66 6.90 -30.98 -19.62
CA ILE A 66 6.83 -31.16 -21.06
C ILE A 66 7.91 -32.17 -21.51
N GLY A 67 9.12 -32.07 -20.96
CA GLY A 67 10.22 -32.97 -21.24
C GLY A 67 9.90 -34.44 -20.97
N GLN A 68 9.15 -34.75 -19.90
CA GLN A 68 8.68 -36.12 -19.59
C GLN A 68 7.69 -36.66 -20.61
N GLN A 69 6.94 -35.81 -21.30
CA GLN A 69 5.95 -36.24 -22.30
C GLN A 69 6.57 -36.44 -23.68
N LEU A 70 7.80 -35.97 -23.87
CA LEU A 70 8.52 -36.12 -25.14
C LEU A 70 9.38 -37.39 -25.16
N PRO A 71 9.51 -38.08 -26.30
CA PRO A 71 10.40 -39.24 -26.42
C PRO A 71 11.85 -38.87 -26.13
N SER A 72 12.57 -39.74 -25.41
CA SER A 72 14.00 -39.56 -25.17
C SER A 72 14.80 -39.73 -26.47
N GLY A 73 15.81 -38.86 -26.66
CA GLY A 73 16.71 -38.95 -27.81
C GLY A 73 16.36 -38.10 -29.03
N ILE A 74 15.30 -37.26 -28.95
CA ILE A 74 15.01 -36.26 -29.96
C ILE A 74 15.58 -34.88 -29.53
N THR A 75 15.90 -34.05 -30.50
CA THR A 75 16.28 -32.64 -30.22
C THR A 75 15.05 -31.78 -29.96
N GLN A 76 15.25 -30.63 -29.33
CA GLN A 76 14.16 -29.67 -29.08
C GLN A 76 13.48 -29.24 -30.38
N ASP A 77 14.26 -29.00 -31.46
CA ASP A 77 13.72 -28.60 -32.77
C ASP A 77 12.85 -29.71 -33.38
N GLN A 78 13.23 -30.98 -33.19
CA GLN A 78 12.44 -32.14 -33.64
C GLN A 78 11.14 -32.27 -32.84
N ALA A 79 11.19 -32.00 -31.55
CA ALA A 79 10.00 -31.97 -30.70
C ALA A 79 9.03 -30.84 -31.10
N GLU A 80 9.53 -29.65 -31.39
CA GLU A 80 8.73 -28.54 -31.90
C GLU A 80 8.06 -28.86 -33.24
N ALA A 81 8.82 -29.43 -34.19
CA ALA A 81 8.28 -29.84 -35.47
C ALA A 81 7.19 -30.92 -35.33
N ALA A 82 7.37 -31.90 -34.44
CA ALA A 82 6.39 -32.94 -34.17
C ALA A 82 5.10 -32.36 -33.53
N LEU A 83 5.19 -31.42 -32.63
CA LEU A 83 4.03 -30.74 -32.02
C LEU A 83 3.27 -29.89 -33.04
N ARG A 84 3.99 -29.16 -33.89
CA ARG A 84 3.37 -28.39 -34.99
C ARG A 84 2.65 -29.31 -35.98
N ALA A 85 3.24 -30.48 -36.28
CA ALA A 85 2.62 -31.48 -37.15
C ALA A 85 1.34 -32.10 -36.54
N ARG A 86 1.21 -32.12 -35.21
CA ARG A 86 0.02 -32.56 -34.47
C ARG A 86 -1.04 -31.49 -34.30
N GLY A 87 -0.81 -30.27 -34.80
CA GLY A 87 -1.72 -29.16 -34.65
C GLY A 87 -1.64 -28.45 -33.30
N GLU A 88 -0.67 -28.80 -32.45
CA GLU A 88 -0.43 -28.23 -31.12
C GLU A 88 0.55 -27.04 -31.20
N GLY A 89 0.27 -26.07 -32.09
CA GLY A 89 1.14 -24.92 -32.35
C GLY A 89 1.42 -24.09 -31.11
N GLY A 90 0.45 -23.95 -30.20
CA GLY A 90 0.63 -23.21 -28.94
C GLY A 90 1.66 -23.88 -28.00
N LEU A 91 1.71 -25.21 -27.96
CA LEU A 91 2.74 -25.93 -27.19
C LEU A 91 4.13 -25.85 -27.86
N ALA A 92 4.17 -25.88 -29.20
CA ALA A 92 5.43 -25.66 -29.91
C ALA A 92 6.03 -24.28 -29.70
N ASP A 93 5.19 -23.22 -29.67
CA ASP A 93 5.63 -21.86 -29.41
C ASP A 93 6.09 -21.68 -27.94
N LEU A 94 5.45 -22.37 -26.99
CA LEU A 94 5.94 -22.40 -25.59
C LEU A 94 7.28 -23.10 -25.49
N LEU A 95 7.48 -24.23 -26.26
CA LEU A 95 8.72 -24.97 -26.27
C LEU A 95 9.87 -24.13 -26.81
N SER A 96 9.64 -23.33 -27.86
CA SER A 96 10.67 -22.49 -28.47
C SER A 96 11.17 -21.38 -27.53
N GLY A 97 10.36 -20.98 -26.54
CA GLY A 97 10.72 -20.00 -25.50
C GLY A 97 11.46 -20.57 -24.29
N MET A 98 11.57 -21.92 -24.16
CA MET A 98 12.13 -22.61 -23.00
C MET A 98 13.26 -23.56 -23.42
N THR A 99 14.21 -23.80 -22.52
CA THR A 99 15.22 -24.87 -22.70
C THR A 99 14.66 -26.19 -22.16
N VAL A 100 14.12 -27.01 -23.05
CA VAL A 100 13.56 -28.32 -22.70
C VAL A 100 14.51 -29.44 -23.12
N THR A 101 14.80 -30.37 -22.22
CA THR A 101 15.55 -31.60 -22.54
C THR A 101 14.55 -32.75 -22.67
N PRO A 102 14.26 -33.23 -23.91
CA PRO A 102 13.30 -34.30 -24.12
C PRO A 102 13.72 -35.57 -23.39
N GLY A 103 12.74 -36.24 -22.78
CA GLY A 103 12.97 -37.48 -21.99
C GLY A 103 13.49 -37.24 -20.56
N GLN A 104 13.75 -36.01 -20.17
CA GLN A 104 14.13 -35.67 -18.79
C GLN A 104 12.96 -35.02 -18.03
N GLY A 105 12.87 -35.39 -16.75
CA GLY A 105 11.90 -34.76 -15.85
C GLY A 105 12.38 -33.43 -15.26
N ILE A 106 11.64 -32.94 -14.26
CA ILE A 106 11.99 -31.72 -13.56
C ILE A 106 13.37 -31.83 -12.92
N ASP A 107 14.28 -30.94 -13.28
CA ASP A 107 15.57 -30.81 -12.61
C ASP A 107 15.35 -30.22 -11.18
N ARG A 108 15.26 -31.15 -10.22
CA ARG A 108 15.06 -30.80 -8.80
C ARG A 108 16.22 -30.00 -8.21
N GLY A 109 17.45 -30.23 -8.72
CA GLY A 109 18.63 -29.50 -8.26
C GLY A 109 18.63 -28.07 -8.70
N ALA A 110 18.39 -27.83 -9.99
CA ALA A 110 18.26 -26.47 -10.54
C ALA A 110 17.05 -25.72 -9.94
N LEU A 111 15.92 -26.41 -9.76
CA LEU A 111 14.74 -25.82 -9.12
C LEU A 111 15.01 -25.44 -7.67
N ALA A 112 15.58 -26.34 -6.87
CA ALA A 112 15.89 -26.09 -5.47
C ALA A 112 16.88 -24.91 -5.31
N SER A 113 17.94 -24.87 -6.14
CA SER A 113 18.91 -23.77 -6.11
C SER A 113 18.28 -22.43 -6.47
N THR A 114 17.39 -22.39 -7.46
CA THR A 114 16.65 -21.18 -7.86
C THR A 114 15.72 -20.69 -6.75
N LEU A 115 15.00 -21.61 -6.09
CA LEU A 115 14.11 -21.28 -4.99
C LEU A 115 14.89 -20.82 -3.74
N MET A 116 16.01 -21.47 -3.43
CA MET A 116 16.88 -21.07 -2.32
C MET A 116 17.51 -19.69 -2.56
N PHE A 117 17.89 -19.40 -3.81
CA PHE A 117 18.36 -18.07 -4.18
C PHE A 117 17.26 -17.00 -4.03
N ALA A 118 16.03 -17.30 -4.49
CA ALA A 118 14.88 -16.42 -4.29
C ALA A 118 14.61 -16.17 -2.81
N LEU A 119 14.62 -17.22 -1.98
CA LEU A 119 14.44 -17.12 -0.54
C LEU A 119 15.52 -16.24 0.10
N GLY A 120 16.79 -16.45 -0.25
CA GLY A 120 17.90 -15.63 0.22
C GLY A 120 17.73 -14.14 -0.16
N LEU A 121 17.31 -13.89 -1.41
CA LEU A 121 17.05 -12.53 -1.89
C LEU A 121 15.94 -11.83 -1.12
N TYR A 122 14.82 -12.53 -0.85
CA TYR A 122 13.73 -11.98 -0.04
C TYR A 122 14.13 -11.80 1.43
N ALA A 123 14.95 -12.70 1.97
CA ALA A 123 15.49 -12.54 3.32
C ALA A 123 16.37 -11.28 3.43
N VAL A 124 17.25 -11.04 2.45
CA VAL A 124 18.06 -9.82 2.37
C VAL A 124 17.17 -8.58 2.22
N ALA A 125 16.15 -8.62 1.34
CA ALA A 125 15.19 -7.53 1.19
C ALA A 125 14.50 -7.18 2.51
N SER A 126 14.06 -8.19 3.26
CA SER A 126 13.40 -8.03 4.55
C SER A 126 14.34 -7.45 5.62
N LEU A 127 15.59 -7.89 5.66
CA LEU A 127 16.61 -7.35 6.57
C LEU A 127 16.92 -5.87 6.25
N LEU A 128 17.04 -5.53 4.98
CA LEU A 128 17.24 -4.13 4.55
C LEU A 128 16.04 -3.27 4.91
N MET A 129 14.81 -3.78 4.76
CA MET A 129 13.60 -3.08 5.14
C MET A 129 13.50 -2.88 6.65
N LEU A 130 13.88 -3.89 7.44
CA LEU A 130 13.97 -3.77 8.91
C LEU A 130 14.99 -2.70 9.31
N ALA A 131 16.18 -2.75 8.75
CA ALA A 131 17.24 -1.77 9.02
C ALA A 131 16.78 -0.34 8.63
N GLN A 132 16.12 -0.19 7.49
CA GLN A 132 15.52 1.08 7.05
C GLN A 132 14.52 1.60 8.08
N GLY A 133 13.62 0.75 8.57
CA GLY A 133 12.62 1.12 9.57
C GLY A 133 13.25 1.59 10.88
N LEU A 134 14.31 0.90 11.36
CA LEU A 134 15.03 1.27 12.59
C LEU A 134 15.76 2.62 12.44
N VAL A 135 16.44 2.83 11.31
CA VAL A 135 17.12 4.11 11.05
C VAL A 135 16.12 5.26 10.95
N LEU A 136 14.99 5.03 10.22
CA LEU A 136 13.94 6.03 10.08
C LEU A 136 13.30 6.37 11.43
N ALA A 137 13.02 5.37 12.26
CA ALA A 137 12.49 5.60 13.61
C ALA A 137 13.44 6.51 14.43
N GLY A 138 14.76 6.29 14.36
CA GLY A 138 15.73 7.15 15.02
C GLY A 138 15.74 8.59 14.50
N VAL A 139 15.55 8.79 13.20
CA VAL A 139 15.45 10.13 12.57
C VAL A 139 14.18 10.85 13.04
N VAL A 140 13.04 10.15 12.97
CA VAL A 140 11.74 10.70 13.40
C VAL A 140 11.74 11.02 14.89
N GLN A 141 12.30 10.15 15.73
CA GLN A 141 12.40 10.37 17.17
C GLN A 141 13.17 11.67 17.51
N ARG A 142 14.27 11.94 16.80
CA ARG A 142 15.02 13.18 16.99
C ARG A 142 14.26 14.41 16.55
N ALA A 143 13.59 14.34 15.39
CA ALA A 143 12.76 15.41 14.92
C ALA A 143 11.62 15.71 15.90
N THR A 144 11.03 14.68 16.50
CA THR A 144 9.99 14.80 17.53
C THR A 144 10.54 15.41 18.82
N TYR A 145 11.74 14.99 19.24
CA TYR A 145 12.40 15.58 20.42
C TYR A 145 12.61 17.09 20.23
N GLN A 146 13.13 17.51 19.08
CA GLN A 146 13.30 18.91 18.76
C GLN A 146 11.96 19.66 18.72
N LEU A 147 10.91 19.04 18.17
CA LEU A 147 9.57 19.63 18.16
C LEU A 147 9.04 19.84 19.57
N ARG A 148 9.21 18.87 20.47
CA ARG A 148 8.81 19.00 21.88
C ARG A 148 9.57 20.12 22.58
N SER A 149 10.89 20.18 22.39
CA SER A 149 11.73 21.25 22.95
C SER A 149 11.29 22.65 22.47
N ASP A 150 11.02 22.80 21.16
CA ASP A 150 10.56 24.08 20.60
C ASP A 150 9.18 24.49 21.15
N VAL A 151 8.29 23.53 21.38
CA VAL A 151 6.96 23.79 21.96
C VAL A 151 7.10 24.19 23.42
N GLU A 152 7.94 23.49 24.19
CA GLU A 152 8.23 23.80 25.60
C GLU A 152 8.84 25.20 25.74
N ASP A 153 9.88 25.52 24.96
CA ASP A 153 10.48 26.85 24.92
C ASP A 153 9.45 27.94 24.58
N LYS A 154 8.51 27.67 23.69
CA LYS A 154 7.46 28.59 23.32
C LYS A 154 6.46 28.76 24.45
N LEU A 155 6.07 27.69 25.14
CA LEU A 155 5.18 27.76 26.32
C LEU A 155 5.76 28.61 27.41
N HIS A 156 7.06 28.47 27.69
CA HIS A 156 7.75 29.31 28.69
C HIS A 156 7.78 30.81 28.37
N ARG A 157 7.63 31.16 27.09
CA ARG A 157 7.61 32.57 26.64
C ARG A 157 6.20 33.15 26.50
N LEU A 158 5.14 32.37 26.71
CA LEU A 158 3.78 32.83 26.61
C LEU A 158 3.38 33.63 27.85
N PRO A 159 2.60 34.76 27.71
CA PRO A 159 2.12 35.51 28.84
C PRO A 159 1.10 34.72 29.66
N LEU A 160 1.04 34.96 30.99
CA LEU A 160 0.11 34.27 31.90
C LEU A 160 -1.33 34.32 31.45
N ARG A 161 -1.75 35.44 30.84
CA ARG A 161 -3.09 35.63 30.28
C ARG A 161 -3.49 34.53 29.29
N TYR A 162 -2.51 33.94 28.55
CA TYR A 162 -2.78 32.83 27.62
C TYR A 162 -3.24 31.57 28.38
N PHE A 163 -2.62 31.30 29.53
CA PHE A 163 -2.96 30.12 30.35
C PHE A 163 -4.27 30.29 31.11
N ASP A 164 -4.70 31.55 31.36
CA ASP A 164 -5.97 31.84 32.01
C ASP A 164 -7.16 31.69 31.05
N THR A 165 -6.92 31.82 29.73
CA THR A 165 -7.97 31.76 28.69
C THR A 165 -8.11 30.38 28.06
N GLN A 166 -7.14 29.46 28.28
CA GLN A 166 -7.14 28.14 27.67
C GLN A 166 -7.26 27.05 28.75
N PRO A 167 -8.09 26.01 28.54
CA PRO A 167 -8.14 24.85 29.44
C PRO A 167 -6.77 24.18 29.52
N ARG A 168 -6.24 24.00 30.74
CA ARG A 168 -4.92 23.36 30.95
C ARG A 168 -4.83 21.98 30.36
N GLY A 169 -5.93 21.21 30.36
CA GLY A 169 -6.00 19.88 29.77
C GLY A 169 -5.81 19.88 28.26
N GLU A 170 -6.33 20.90 27.55
CA GLU A 170 -6.17 21.05 26.11
C GLU A 170 -4.72 21.35 25.73
N LEU A 171 -4.04 22.23 26.48
CA LEU A 171 -2.62 22.52 26.26
C LEU A 171 -1.76 21.28 26.49
N LEU A 172 -2.03 20.53 27.55
CA LEU A 172 -1.29 19.29 27.83
C LEU A 172 -1.53 18.25 26.76
N SER A 173 -2.78 18.09 26.30
CA SER A 173 -3.12 17.19 25.20
C SER A 173 -2.40 17.54 23.89
N ARG A 174 -2.30 18.82 23.56
CA ARG A 174 -1.55 19.27 22.37
C ARG A 174 -0.06 18.97 22.46
N VAL A 175 0.54 19.14 23.63
CA VAL A 175 1.98 18.90 23.84
C VAL A 175 2.31 17.39 23.85
N THR A 176 1.39 16.53 24.29
CA THR A 176 1.59 15.09 24.35
C THR A 176 1.01 14.39 23.14
N ASN A 177 -0.31 14.38 22.99
CA ASN A 177 -1.00 13.54 22.00
C ASN A 177 -0.80 14.02 20.56
N ASP A 178 -0.83 15.34 20.31
CA ASP A 178 -0.69 15.86 18.95
C ASP A 178 0.72 15.64 18.41
N ILE A 179 1.74 15.82 19.28
CA ILE A 179 3.13 15.54 18.87
C ILE A 179 3.35 14.05 18.61
N ASP A 180 2.76 13.15 19.40
CA ASP A 180 2.84 11.71 19.18
C ASP A 180 2.12 11.30 17.89
N ASN A 181 0.96 11.89 17.60
CA ASN A 181 0.25 11.70 16.33
C ASN A 181 1.08 12.18 15.13
N VAL A 182 1.76 13.31 15.25
CA VAL A 182 2.69 13.82 14.23
C VAL A 182 3.84 12.85 14.04
N GLN A 183 4.46 12.35 15.11
CA GLN A 183 5.54 11.37 15.06
C GLN A 183 5.11 10.10 14.31
N GLN A 184 3.99 9.51 14.70
CA GLN A 184 3.46 8.29 14.07
C GLN A 184 3.13 8.52 12.60
N THR A 185 2.46 9.62 12.29
CA THR A 185 2.11 10.00 10.92
C THR A 185 3.34 10.22 10.06
N MET A 186 4.35 10.93 10.59
CA MET A 186 5.62 11.14 9.88
C MET A 186 6.30 9.81 9.56
N GLN A 187 6.46 8.92 10.54
CA GLN A 187 7.13 7.63 10.34
C GLN A 187 6.40 6.79 9.31
N GLN A 188 5.08 6.66 9.44
CA GLN A 188 4.27 5.84 8.55
C GLN A 188 4.21 6.43 7.14
N THR A 189 3.90 7.71 7.00
CA THR A 189 3.75 8.37 5.69
C THR A 189 5.07 8.40 4.93
N PHE A 190 6.18 8.75 5.61
CA PHE A 190 7.49 8.81 4.96
C PHE A 190 7.94 7.44 4.45
N SER A 191 7.81 6.40 5.29
CA SER A 191 8.15 5.04 4.91
C SER A 191 7.28 4.54 3.75
N GLN A 192 5.96 4.72 3.84
CA GLN A 192 5.04 4.28 2.79
C GLN A 192 5.25 5.02 1.47
N MET A 193 5.42 6.34 1.51
CA MET A 193 5.64 7.15 0.32
C MET A 193 6.93 6.76 -0.39
N LEU A 194 8.03 6.59 0.37
CA LEU A 194 9.32 6.21 -0.18
C LEU A 194 9.26 4.80 -0.80
N ASN A 195 8.70 3.83 -0.07
CA ASN A 195 8.53 2.47 -0.58
C ASN A 195 7.63 2.43 -1.81
N ALA A 196 6.48 3.09 -1.80
CA ALA A 196 5.54 3.10 -2.92
C ALA A 196 6.16 3.72 -4.18
N LEU A 197 6.87 4.86 -4.03
CA LEU A 197 7.52 5.53 -5.15
C LEU A 197 8.62 4.65 -5.76
N LEU A 198 9.50 4.09 -4.93
CA LEU A 198 10.60 3.27 -5.41
C LEU A 198 10.10 1.93 -5.98
N THR A 199 9.09 1.32 -5.37
CA THR A 199 8.45 0.11 -5.90
C THR A 199 7.81 0.37 -7.25
N LEU A 200 7.08 1.49 -7.39
CA LEU A 200 6.47 1.87 -8.67
C LEU A 200 7.54 2.01 -9.76
N VAL A 201 8.60 2.77 -9.49
CA VAL A 201 9.71 2.95 -10.44
C VAL A 201 10.41 1.62 -10.74
N GLY A 202 10.70 0.82 -9.70
CA GLY A 202 11.37 -0.47 -9.84
C GLY A 202 10.55 -1.47 -10.66
N VAL A 203 9.25 -1.59 -10.37
CA VAL A 203 8.34 -2.48 -11.10
C VAL A 203 8.19 -2.04 -12.55
N LEU A 204 7.96 -0.75 -12.81
CA LEU A 204 7.88 -0.24 -14.18
C LEU A 204 9.17 -0.48 -14.96
N THR A 205 10.32 -0.26 -14.35
CA THR A 205 11.61 -0.54 -14.97
C THR A 205 11.73 -2.02 -15.33
N MET A 206 11.40 -2.93 -14.40
CA MET A 206 11.44 -4.37 -14.66
C MET A 206 10.43 -4.80 -15.74
N MET A 207 9.24 -4.23 -15.75
CA MET A 207 8.25 -4.53 -16.79
C MET A 207 8.76 -4.14 -18.18
N VAL A 208 9.39 -2.97 -18.32
CA VAL A 208 10.00 -2.54 -19.58
C VAL A 208 11.13 -3.47 -20.01
N LEU A 209 11.97 -3.93 -19.06
CA LEU A 209 13.09 -4.84 -19.34
C LEU A 209 12.65 -6.27 -19.69
N ILE A 210 11.52 -6.74 -19.14
CA ILE A 210 11.02 -8.10 -19.41
C ILE A 210 10.15 -8.10 -20.67
N SER A 211 9.19 -7.20 -20.77
CA SER A 211 8.26 -7.10 -21.89
C SER A 211 7.75 -5.66 -22.06
N PRO A 212 8.29 -4.91 -23.03
CA PRO A 212 7.84 -3.54 -23.31
C PRO A 212 6.34 -3.46 -23.64
N LEU A 213 5.80 -4.50 -24.30
CA LEU A 213 4.37 -4.55 -24.64
C LEU A 213 3.49 -4.60 -23.39
N LEU A 214 3.84 -5.44 -22.41
CA LEU A 214 3.10 -5.53 -21.13
C LEU A 214 3.24 -4.24 -20.33
N ALA A 215 4.40 -3.58 -20.39
CA ALA A 215 4.60 -2.29 -19.74
C ALA A 215 3.68 -1.20 -20.31
N VAL A 216 3.49 -1.15 -21.64
CA VAL A 216 2.56 -0.22 -22.28
C VAL A 216 1.12 -0.51 -21.88
N ILE A 217 0.70 -1.79 -21.89
CA ILE A 217 -0.65 -2.19 -21.46
C ILE A 217 -0.89 -1.76 -20.01
N ALA A 218 0.05 -2.00 -19.10
CA ALA A 218 -0.07 -1.58 -17.71
C ALA A 218 -0.13 -0.06 -17.57
N LEU A 219 0.71 0.68 -18.32
CA LEU A 219 0.75 2.14 -18.28
C LEU A 219 -0.56 2.77 -18.79
N VAL A 220 -1.27 2.12 -19.69
CA VAL A 220 -2.59 2.56 -20.18
C VAL A 220 -3.70 2.14 -19.22
N SER A 221 -3.66 0.90 -18.70
CA SER A 221 -4.71 0.36 -17.84
C SER A 221 -4.81 1.08 -16.49
N VAL A 222 -3.69 1.53 -15.90
CA VAL A 222 -3.69 2.23 -14.61
C VAL A 222 -4.42 3.58 -14.68
N PRO A 223 -4.11 4.51 -15.61
CA PRO A 223 -4.87 5.75 -15.74
C PRO A 223 -6.34 5.51 -16.06
N LEU A 224 -6.64 4.52 -16.92
CA LEU A 224 -8.02 4.16 -17.24
C LEU A 224 -8.79 3.71 -15.98
N SER A 225 -8.18 2.86 -15.15
CA SER A 225 -8.77 2.44 -13.88
C SER A 225 -9.02 3.62 -12.93
N VAL A 226 -8.08 4.58 -12.85
CA VAL A 226 -8.25 5.80 -12.04
C VAL A 226 -9.41 6.65 -12.56
N VAL A 227 -9.56 6.81 -13.88
CA VAL A 227 -10.66 7.55 -14.48
C VAL A 227 -12.00 6.88 -14.18
N VAL A 228 -12.10 5.55 -14.39
CA VAL A 228 -13.31 4.78 -14.08
C VAL A 228 -13.67 4.89 -12.61
N THR A 229 -12.69 4.70 -11.73
CA THR A 229 -12.90 4.82 -10.27
C THR A 229 -13.41 6.21 -9.88
N ARG A 230 -12.84 7.27 -10.46
CA ARG A 230 -13.29 8.66 -10.21
C ARG A 230 -14.72 8.90 -10.70
N LEU A 231 -15.07 8.38 -11.87
CA LEU A 231 -16.44 8.51 -12.41
C LEU A 231 -17.44 7.78 -11.52
N VAL A 232 -17.13 6.55 -11.12
CA VAL A 232 -17.98 5.76 -10.21
C VAL A 232 -18.10 6.47 -8.86
N ALA A 233 -16.99 6.90 -8.26
CA ALA A 233 -16.98 7.60 -6.97
C ALA A 233 -17.82 8.88 -7.02
N LYS A 234 -17.66 9.71 -8.08
CA LYS A 234 -18.43 10.94 -8.26
C LYS A 234 -19.95 10.67 -8.36
N ARG A 235 -20.34 9.56 -8.99
CA ARG A 235 -21.74 9.18 -9.11
C ARG A 235 -22.30 8.55 -7.83
N SER A 236 -21.49 7.81 -7.09
CA SER A 236 -21.91 7.13 -5.86
C SER A 236 -21.93 8.06 -4.65
N GLN A 237 -21.06 9.06 -4.59
CA GLN A 237 -20.95 9.99 -3.46
C GLN A 237 -22.30 10.62 -3.05
N PRO A 238 -23.12 11.21 -3.95
CA PRO A 238 -24.40 11.78 -3.56
C PRO A 238 -25.38 10.74 -3.03
N LEU A 239 -25.33 9.50 -3.52
CA LEU A 239 -26.17 8.41 -3.03
C LEU A 239 -25.80 8.02 -1.59
N PHE A 240 -24.51 7.97 -1.27
CA PHE A 240 -24.05 7.75 0.10
C PHE A 240 -24.48 8.88 1.04
N VAL A 241 -24.36 10.14 0.61
CA VAL A 241 -24.81 11.29 1.40
C VAL A 241 -26.31 11.20 1.68
N GLN A 242 -27.13 10.84 0.68
CA GLN A 242 -28.57 10.63 0.85
C GLN A 242 -28.85 9.47 1.81
N GLN A 243 -28.16 8.35 1.66
CA GLN A 243 -28.28 7.20 2.55
C GLN A 243 -28.01 7.59 4.01
N TRP A 244 -26.92 8.31 4.27
CA TRP A 244 -26.59 8.80 5.61
C TRP A 244 -27.65 9.75 6.18
N ALA A 245 -28.19 10.63 5.33
CA ALA A 245 -29.26 11.55 5.72
C ALA A 245 -30.57 10.79 6.06
N HIS A 246 -30.89 9.75 5.31
CA HIS A 246 -32.05 8.87 5.62
C HIS A 246 -31.83 8.06 6.89
N THR A 247 -30.63 7.48 7.06
CA THR A 247 -30.29 6.74 8.29
C THR A 247 -30.32 7.67 9.50
N GLY A 248 -29.84 8.91 9.37
CA GLY A 248 -29.92 9.90 10.44
C GLY A 248 -31.37 10.25 10.82
N ARG A 249 -32.25 10.43 9.84
CA ARG A 249 -33.69 10.67 10.08
C ARG A 249 -34.36 9.48 10.75
N LEU A 250 -34.05 8.26 10.30
CA LEU A 250 -34.55 7.05 10.91
C LEU A 250 -34.12 6.93 12.38
N ASN A 251 -32.85 7.15 12.68
CA ASN A 251 -32.34 7.11 14.05
C ASN A 251 -33.00 8.18 14.92
N ALA A 252 -33.19 9.39 14.42
CA ALA A 252 -33.88 10.46 15.14
C ALA A 252 -35.37 10.08 15.43
N HIS A 253 -36.07 9.49 14.45
CA HIS A 253 -37.43 9.03 14.62
C HIS A 253 -37.51 7.90 15.64
N ILE A 254 -36.59 6.94 15.61
CA ILE A 254 -36.51 5.86 16.60
C ILE A 254 -36.30 6.45 18.00
N GLU A 255 -35.35 7.38 18.16
CA GLU A 255 -35.06 8.04 19.45
C GLU A 255 -36.27 8.82 19.97
N GLU A 256 -36.95 9.57 19.10
CA GLU A 256 -38.18 10.30 19.42
C GLU A 256 -39.30 9.35 19.84
N SER A 257 -39.52 8.25 19.12
CA SER A 257 -40.54 7.25 19.41
C SER A 257 -40.28 6.54 20.75
N PHE A 258 -39.02 6.20 21.03
CA PHE A 258 -38.66 5.60 22.33
C PHE A 258 -38.78 6.59 23.49
N THR A 259 -38.30 7.82 23.32
CA THR A 259 -38.36 8.86 24.38
C THR A 259 -39.78 9.33 24.58
N GLY A 260 -40.59 9.46 23.52
CA GLY A 260 -41.99 9.90 23.53
C GLY A 260 -42.97 8.80 23.80
N HIS A 261 -42.56 7.53 23.92
CA HIS A 261 -43.47 6.38 24.02
C HIS A 261 -44.53 6.50 25.16
N ALA A 262 -44.10 7.00 26.30
CA ALA A 262 -45.04 7.22 27.43
C ALA A 262 -46.13 8.27 27.09
N VAL A 263 -45.75 9.31 26.35
CA VAL A 263 -46.69 10.38 25.93
C VAL A 263 -47.64 9.87 24.85
N VAL A 264 -47.12 9.19 23.83
CA VAL A 264 -47.92 8.58 22.76
C VAL A 264 -48.97 7.62 23.35
N ARG A 265 -48.60 6.80 24.35
CA ARG A 265 -49.49 5.86 25.03
C ARG A 265 -50.59 6.54 25.87
N VAL A 266 -50.27 7.64 26.55
CA VAL A 266 -51.24 8.39 27.35
C VAL A 266 -52.30 9.06 26.46
N PHE A 267 -51.90 9.53 25.25
CA PHE A 267 -52.82 10.17 24.32
C PHE A 267 -53.47 9.22 23.31
N GLY A 268 -53.20 7.90 23.35
CA GLY A 268 -53.80 6.88 22.48
C GLY A 268 -53.46 7.01 20.99
N ARG A 269 -52.30 7.63 20.64
CA ARG A 269 -51.88 7.89 19.24
C ARG A 269 -50.85 6.88 18.74
N GLN A 270 -50.99 5.61 19.12
CA GLN A 270 -50.02 4.57 18.72
C GLN A 270 -50.07 4.30 17.22
N ASP A 271 -51.29 4.26 16.63
CA ASP A 271 -51.44 3.98 15.19
C ASP A 271 -50.81 5.08 14.31
N GLU A 272 -50.90 6.35 14.73
CA GLU A 272 -50.26 7.47 14.01
C GLU A 272 -48.74 7.43 14.10
N ALA A 273 -48.18 6.87 15.17
CA ALA A 273 -46.71 6.75 15.35
C ALA A 273 -46.10 5.59 14.57
N GLU A 274 -46.94 4.59 14.15
CA GLU A 274 -46.52 3.46 13.33
C GLU A 274 -46.59 3.74 11.83
N GLU A 275 -47.38 4.76 11.38
CA GLU A 275 -47.53 5.12 9.98
C GLU A 275 -46.39 5.98 9.41
N VAL A 276 -45.44 6.45 10.22
CA VAL A 276 -44.31 7.30 9.83
C VAL A 276 -43.05 6.47 9.61
#